data_965e60b11836fd0f134fb2d68d5edfca
#
_entry.id   965e60b11836fd0f134fb2d68d5edfca
#
_cell.length_a   1.000
_cell.length_b   1.000
_cell.length_c   1.000
_cell.angle_alpha   90.00
_cell.angle_beta   90.00
_cell.angle_gamma   90.00
#
_symmetry.space_group_name_H-M   'P 1'
#
loop_
_entity.id
_entity.type
_entity.pdbx_description
1 polymer ?
#
loop_
_entity_poly.entity_id
_entity_poly.type
_entity_poly.pdbx_seq_one_letter_code
_entity_poly.pdbx_strand_id
1 'polypeptide(L)'
;AIREGLRAFVPASHRIAHVATIDGVSFVDDSKATNAHAALTSMKAFPNVIWIAGGMAKGQNFDELVQTVGDRLRGVVLLGVDRELIAQALRRHAPSVPTTVISSGDPSAMVDAVAAAMALALPGDTVLLAPGCASWDMFRDYGHRGDEFAAAVDTLAAALRGGETS
;
A
#
# COMPACT_ATOMS: atom_id res chain seq x y z
N ALA A 1 -15.85 19.45 -13.62
CA ALA A 1 -16.30 18.95 -14.92
C ALA A 1 -15.15 18.40 -15.73
N ILE A 2 -14.09 19.17 -15.93
CA ILE A 2 -12.92 18.72 -16.69
C ILE A 2 -12.27 17.53 -15.99
N ARG A 3 -12.16 17.62 -14.68
CA ARG A 3 -11.57 16.53 -13.89
C ARG A 3 -12.34 15.24 -14.03
N GLU A 4 -13.66 15.30 -14.00
CA GLU A 4 -14.48 14.11 -14.17
C GLU A 4 -14.36 13.53 -15.56
N GLY A 5 -14.29 14.38 -16.58
CA GLY A 5 -14.06 13.92 -17.94
C GLY A 5 -12.73 13.20 -18.08
N LEU A 6 -11.67 13.74 -17.45
CA LEU A 6 -10.37 13.08 -17.46
C LEU A 6 -10.41 11.73 -16.76
N ARG A 7 -11.11 11.63 -15.63
CA ARG A 7 -11.22 10.36 -14.94
C ARG A 7 -11.95 9.32 -15.77
N ALA A 8 -12.92 9.74 -16.55
CA ALA A 8 -13.65 8.81 -17.42
C ALA A 8 -12.75 8.16 -18.47
N PHE A 9 -11.64 8.82 -18.80
CA PHE A 9 -10.69 8.32 -19.78
C PHE A 9 -9.49 7.60 -19.21
N VAL A 10 -9.40 7.48 -17.88
CA VAL A 10 -8.31 6.74 -17.26
C VAL A 10 -8.67 5.25 -17.27
N PRO A 11 -8.10 4.46 -18.20
CA PRO A 11 -8.51 3.06 -18.35
C PRO A 11 -7.91 2.15 -17.27
N ALA A 12 -6.95 2.64 -16.51
CA ALA A 12 -6.21 1.83 -15.55
C ALA A 12 -6.35 2.41 -14.15
N SER A 13 -7.59 2.47 -13.64
CA SER A 13 -7.79 2.79 -12.24
C SER A 13 -7.04 1.78 -11.38
N HIS A 14 -6.59 2.19 -10.18
CA HIS A 14 -5.77 1.39 -9.26
C HIS A 14 -4.34 1.14 -9.77
N ARG A 15 -3.87 1.92 -10.75
CA ARG A 15 -2.48 1.86 -11.20
C ARG A 15 -1.80 3.20 -10.93
N ILE A 16 -0.96 3.25 -9.89
CA ILE A 16 -0.21 4.42 -9.44
C ILE A 16 -1.12 5.67 -9.40
N ALA A 17 -2.30 5.50 -8.81
CA ALA A 17 -3.32 6.54 -8.75
C ALA A 17 -3.22 7.29 -7.42
N HIS A 18 -2.95 8.60 -7.47
CA HIS A 18 -2.91 9.43 -6.27
C HIS A 18 -4.32 9.52 -5.66
N VAL A 19 -4.46 9.13 -4.40
CA VAL A 19 -5.73 9.15 -3.68
C VAL A 19 -5.88 10.46 -2.91
N ALA A 20 -4.90 10.81 -2.10
CA ALA A 20 -4.94 12.01 -1.26
C ALA A 20 -3.55 12.32 -0.73
N THR A 21 -3.40 13.55 -0.23
CA THR A 21 -2.23 13.94 0.56
C THR A 21 -2.73 14.41 1.92
N ILE A 22 -2.19 13.82 2.99
CA ILE A 22 -2.57 14.09 4.37
C ILE A 22 -1.31 14.44 5.15
N ASP A 23 -1.25 15.66 5.69
CA ASP A 23 -0.09 16.13 6.48
C ASP A 23 1.24 15.92 5.76
N GLY A 24 1.26 16.17 4.44
CA GLY A 24 2.46 16.03 3.64
C GLY A 24 2.77 14.60 3.19
N VAL A 25 1.94 13.63 3.56
CA VAL A 25 2.09 12.23 3.16
C VAL A 25 1.15 11.93 2.00
N SER A 26 1.70 11.47 0.89
CA SER A 26 0.91 11.09 -0.29
C SER A 26 0.45 9.65 -0.19
N PHE A 27 -0.81 9.38 -0.51
CA PHE A 27 -1.37 8.03 -0.56
C PHE A 27 -1.63 7.65 -2.01
N VAL A 28 -1.04 6.54 -2.44
CA VAL A 28 -1.07 6.13 -3.85
C VAL A 28 -1.58 4.68 -3.95
N ASP A 29 -2.57 4.49 -4.82
CA ASP A 29 -3.19 3.20 -5.09
C ASP A 29 -2.58 2.58 -6.35
N ASP A 30 -1.82 1.50 -6.15
CA ASP A 30 -1.38 0.64 -7.24
C ASP A 30 -1.79 -0.81 -6.94
N SER A 31 -3.05 -1.00 -6.57
CA SER A 31 -3.60 -2.32 -6.28
C SER A 31 -3.46 -3.28 -7.46
N LYS A 32 -3.32 -2.75 -8.67
CA LYS A 32 -3.08 -3.57 -9.86
C LYS A 32 -1.72 -4.24 -9.87
N ALA A 33 -0.79 -3.82 -9.02
CA ALA A 33 0.52 -4.47 -8.87
C ALA A 33 0.34 -5.79 -8.10
N THR A 34 -0.07 -6.84 -8.81
CA THR A 34 -0.42 -8.14 -8.23
C THR A 34 0.74 -9.13 -8.23
N ASN A 35 1.93 -8.72 -8.65
CA ASN A 35 3.13 -9.54 -8.58
C ASN A 35 4.34 -8.71 -8.16
N ALA A 36 5.43 -9.40 -7.80
CA ALA A 36 6.63 -8.75 -7.28
C ALA A 36 7.24 -7.75 -8.27
N HIS A 37 7.29 -8.12 -9.55
CA HIS A 37 7.87 -7.25 -10.59
C HIS A 37 7.09 -5.93 -10.73
N ALA A 38 5.77 -6.01 -10.76
CA ALA A 38 4.92 -4.83 -10.85
C ALA A 38 5.07 -3.93 -9.61
N ALA A 39 5.14 -4.53 -8.42
CA ALA A 39 5.36 -3.79 -7.19
C ALA A 39 6.72 -3.09 -7.20
N LEU A 40 7.76 -3.77 -7.68
CA LEU A 40 9.10 -3.19 -7.80
C LEU A 40 9.08 -1.95 -8.70
N THR A 41 8.44 -2.05 -9.86
CA THR A 41 8.33 -0.95 -10.80
C THR A 41 7.61 0.24 -10.15
N SER A 42 6.54 -0.02 -9.44
CA SER A 42 5.76 1.00 -8.75
C SER A 42 6.61 1.73 -7.70
N MET A 43 7.33 0.98 -6.87
CA MET A 43 8.14 1.57 -5.80
C MET A 43 9.30 2.41 -6.32
N LYS A 44 9.84 2.09 -7.49
CA LYS A 44 10.91 2.89 -8.10
C LYS A 44 10.47 4.30 -8.47
N ALA A 45 9.17 4.55 -8.56
CA ALA A 45 8.64 5.87 -8.89
C ALA A 45 8.72 6.86 -7.70
N PHE A 46 9.02 6.39 -6.50
CA PHE A 46 8.99 7.22 -5.29
C PHE A 46 10.28 7.07 -4.49
N PRO A 47 10.82 8.17 -3.93
CA PRO A 47 12.10 8.11 -3.18
C PRO A 47 11.97 7.53 -1.78
N ASN A 48 10.84 7.75 -1.10
CA ASN A 48 10.62 7.31 0.28
C ASN A 48 9.24 6.69 0.38
N VAL A 49 9.18 5.40 0.69
CA VAL A 49 7.95 4.62 0.58
C VAL A 49 7.60 3.95 1.91
N ILE A 50 6.35 4.07 2.31
CA ILE A 50 5.71 3.17 3.26
C ILE A 50 4.93 2.17 2.39
N TRP A 51 5.36 0.93 2.40
CA TRP A 51 4.85 -0.10 1.50
C TRP A 51 3.76 -0.92 2.17
N ILE A 52 2.56 -0.90 1.61
CA ILE A 52 1.47 -1.80 2.01
C ILE A 52 1.49 -2.98 1.04
N ALA A 53 1.72 -4.17 1.57
CA ALA A 53 1.95 -5.36 0.76
C ALA A 53 1.32 -6.60 1.35
N GLY A 54 1.14 -7.60 0.51
CA GLY A 54 0.66 -8.90 0.91
C GLY A 54 -0.60 -9.34 0.19
N GLY A 55 -0.98 -10.57 0.42
CA GLY A 55 -2.09 -11.25 -0.22
C GLY A 55 -1.71 -12.67 -0.57
N MET A 56 -2.15 -13.17 -1.72
CA MET A 56 -1.79 -14.49 -2.24
C MET A 56 -0.56 -14.36 -3.13
N ALA A 57 0.56 -14.92 -2.69
CA ALA A 57 1.84 -14.78 -3.39
C ALA A 57 1.99 -15.70 -4.60
N LYS A 58 1.28 -16.81 -4.64
CA LYS A 58 1.30 -17.77 -5.76
C LYS A 58 2.71 -18.23 -6.11
N GLY A 59 3.50 -18.57 -5.10
CA GLY A 59 4.84 -19.10 -5.30
C GLY A 59 5.92 -18.07 -5.63
N GLN A 60 5.63 -16.80 -5.56
CA GLN A 60 6.61 -15.75 -5.85
C GLN A 60 7.67 -15.63 -4.76
N ASN A 61 8.82 -15.10 -5.16
CA ASN A 61 9.92 -14.76 -4.27
C ASN A 61 10.07 -13.23 -4.22
N PHE A 62 10.25 -12.68 -3.03
CA PHE A 62 10.34 -11.24 -2.83
C PHE A 62 11.75 -10.75 -2.50
N ASP A 63 12.74 -11.62 -2.51
CA ASP A 63 14.13 -11.26 -2.14
C ASP A 63 14.71 -10.18 -3.05
N GLU A 64 14.60 -10.35 -4.36
CA GLU A 64 15.13 -9.38 -5.32
C GLU A 64 14.48 -8.00 -5.15
N LEU A 65 13.16 -7.99 -4.96
CA LEU A 65 12.42 -6.75 -4.75
C LEU A 65 12.95 -6.01 -3.53
N VAL A 66 13.05 -6.70 -2.39
CA VAL A 66 13.50 -6.07 -1.14
C VAL A 66 14.94 -5.62 -1.25
N GLN A 67 15.82 -6.41 -1.88
CA GLN A 67 17.21 -6.01 -2.11
C GLN A 67 17.29 -4.71 -2.92
N THR A 68 16.45 -4.59 -3.93
CA THR A 68 16.49 -3.46 -4.85
C THR A 68 15.94 -2.18 -4.22
N VAL A 69 14.85 -2.25 -3.46
CA VAL A 69 14.18 -1.06 -2.93
C VAL A 69 14.38 -0.81 -1.45
N GLY A 70 15.14 -1.67 -0.76
CA GLY A 70 15.30 -1.57 0.69
C GLY A 70 15.70 -0.18 1.18
N ASP A 71 16.55 0.52 0.44
CA ASP A 71 17.04 1.84 0.83
C ASP A 71 15.97 2.92 0.81
N ARG A 72 14.89 2.72 0.05
CA ARG A 72 13.79 3.70 -0.01
C ARG A 72 12.61 3.34 0.90
N LEU A 73 12.66 2.18 1.57
CA LEU A 73 11.60 1.77 2.48
C LEU A 73 11.73 2.49 3.82
N ARG A 74 10.72 3.28 4.17
CA ARG A 74 10.58 3.93 5.47
C ARG A 74 9.81 3.07 6.45
N GLY A 75 8.99 2.17 5.94
CA GLY A 75 8.22 1.23 6.72
C GLY A 75 7.45 0.31 5.81
N VAL A 76 6.94 -0.77 6.38
CA VAL A 76 6.16 -1.77 5.65
C VAL A 76 4.97 -2.18 6.51
N VAL A 77 3.80 -2.27 5.88
CA VAL A 77 2.60 -2.83 6.49
C VAL A 77 2.22 -4.07 5.71
N LEU A 78 2.13 -5.19 6.40
CA LEU A 78 1.87 -6.50 5.77
C LEU A 78 0.49 -7.01 6.15
N LEU A 79 -0.24 -7.53 5.16
CA LEU A 79 -1.53 -8.18 5.37
C LEU A 79 -1.66 -9.36 4.40
N GLY A 80 -2.70 -10.16 4.59
CA GLY A 80 -2.99 -11.26 3.68
C GLY A 80 -2.36 -12.59 4.09
N VAL A 81 -2.78 -13.64 3.40
CA VAL A 81 -2.46 -15.02 3.78
C VAL A 81 -0.96 -15.35 3.66
N ASP A 82 -0.29 -14.78 2.67
CA ASP A 82 1.13 -15.06 2.42
C ASP A 82 2.07 -13.94 2.90
N ARG A 83 1.62 -13.08 3.80
CA ARG A 83 2.42 -11.96 4.30
C ARG A 83 3.76 -12.38 4.89
N GLU A 84 3.84 -13.57 5.45
CA GLU A 84 5.08 -14.07 6.05
C GLU A 84 6.20 -14.22 5.03
N LEU A 85 5.90 -14.51 3.78
CA LEU A 85 6.91 -14.61 2.73
C LEU A 85 7.63 -13.27 2.54
N ILE A 86 6.87 -12.18 2.58
CA ILE A 86 7.46 -10.83 2.45
C ILE A 86 8.20 -10.49 3.74
N ALA A 87 7.64 -10.83 4.90
CA ALA A 87 8.30 -10.60 6.18
C ALA A 87 9.67 -11.28 6.24
N GLN A 88 9.78 -12.50 5.73
CA GLN A 88 11.04 -13.22 5.68
C GLN A 88 12.06 -12.52 4.78
N ALA A 89 11.63 -12.04 3.61
CA ALA A 89 12.52 -11.30 2.72
C ALA A 89 13.02 -10.02 3.37
N LEU A 90 12.15 -9.32 4.09
CA LEU A 90 12.53 -8.10 4.83
C LEU A 90 13.56 -8.41 5.92
N ARG A 91 13.38 -9.49 6.67
CA ARG A 91 14.33 -9.89 7.71
C ARG A 91 15.71 -10.21 7.12
N ARG A 92 15.74 -10.81 5.93
CA ARG A 92 17.01 -11.17 5.28
C ARG A 92 17.74 -9.96 4.68
N HIS A 93 16.99 -9.03 4.08
CA HIS A 93 17.58 -8.01 3.21
C HIS A 93 17.39 -6.57 3.67
N ALA A 94 16.46 -6.30 4.57
CA ALA A 94 16.19 -4.97 5.10
C ALA A 94 15.71 -5.04 6.55
N PRO A 95 16.51 -5.64 7.45
CA PRO A 95 16.06 -5.94 8.81
C PRO A 95 15.79 -4.71 9.68
N SER A 96 16.33 -3.54 9.29
CA SER A 96 16.12 -2.32 10.05
C SER A 96 14.83 -1.58 9.71
N VAL A 97 14.12 -1.99 8.64
CA VAL A 97 12.88 -1.33 8.24
C VAL A 97 11.75 -1.71 9.20
N PRO A 98 11.08 -0.71 9.82
CA PRO A 98 9.94 -1.01 10.71
C PRO A 98 8.82 -1.70 9.94
N THR A 99 8.31 -2.78 10.49
CA THR A 99 7.26 -3.59 9.86
C THR A 99 6.10 -3.79 10.82
N THR A 100 4.88 -3.50 10.36
CA THR A 100 3.64 -3.74 11.10
C THR A 100 2.86 -4.83 10.38
N VAL A 101 2.35 -5.80 11.13
CA VAL A 101 1.55 -6.91 10.59
C VAL A 101 0.09 -6.71 10.96
N ILE A 102 -0.78 -6.76 9.98
CA ILE A 102 -2.23 -6.71 10.17
C ILE A 102 -2.74 -8.15 10.09
N SER A 103 -3.25 -8.66 11.17
CA SER A 103 -3.66 -10.07 11.27
C SER A 103 -5.09 -10.33 10.82
N SER A 104 -5.95 -9.32 10.75
CA SER A 104 -7.32 -9.49 10.29
C SER A 104 -7.36 -9.98 8.85
N GLY A 105 -8.25 -10.93 8.56
CA GLY A 105 -8.36 -11.55 7.23
C GLY A 105 -9.52 -11.06 6.40
N ASP A 106 -10.19 -9.98 6.78
CA ASP A 106 -11.32 -9.44 6.03
C ASP A 106 -10.99 -8.05 5.46
N PRO A 107 -11.84 -7.52 4.53
CA PRO A 107 -11.54 -6.24 3.89
C PRO A 107 -11.38 -5.05 4.84
N SER A 108 -11.97 -5.10 6.04
CA SER A 108 -11.83 -4.02 7.03
C SER A 108 -10.41 -3.87 7.53
N ALA A 109 -9.56 -4.87 7.31
CA ALA A 109 -8.13 -4.80 7.63
C ALA A 109 -7.44 -3.63 6.93
N MET A 110 -7.97 -3.16 5.81
CA MET A 110 -7.37 -2.04 5.08
C MET A 110 -7.43 -0.74 5.88
N VAL A 111 -8.46 -0.54 6.70
CA VAL A 111 -8.53 0.62 7.59
C VAL A 111 -7.36 0.60 8.58
N ASP A 112 -7.10 -0.55 9.18
CA ASP A 112 -5.99 -0.73 10.10
C ASP A 112 -4.63 -0.55 9.39
N ALA A 113 -4.53 -1.07 8.17
CA ALA A 113 -3.30 -0.96 7.37
C ALA A 113 -2.96 0.49 7.04
N VAL A 114 -3.95 1.28 6.64
CA VAL A 114 -3.76 2.69 6.31
C VAL A 114 -3.37 3.48 7.56
N ALA A 115 -4.03 3.22 8.69
CA ALA A 115 -3.69 3.87 9.95
C ALA A 115 -2.26 3.53 10.40
N ALA A 116 -1.88 2.26 10.29
CA ALA A 116 -0.52 1.81 10.63
C ALA A 116 0.53 2.47 9.72
N ALA A 117 0.24 2.57 8.42
CA ALA A 117 1.13 3.21 7.47
C ALA A 117 1.33 4.69 7.80
N MET A 118 0.24 5.40 8.13
CA MET A 118 0.33 6.81 8.52
C MET A 118 1.18 6.99 9.78
N ALA A 119 1.08 6.07 10.73
CA ALA A 119 1.88 6.12 11.94
C ALA A 119 3.38 5.99 11.68
N LEU A 120 3.77 5.31 10.59
CA LEU A 120 5.17 5.15 10.21
C LEU A 120 5.69 6.29 9.33
N ALA A 121 4.82 7.08 8.74
CA ALA A 121 5.18 8.06 7.71
C ALA A 121 5.59 9.41 8.30
N LEU A 122 6.49 10.08 7.58
CA LEU A 122 6.87 11.47 7.82
C LEU A 122 6.46 12.31 6.62
N PRO A 123 6.27 13.64 6.79
CA PRO A 123 5.97 14.50 5.64
C PRO A 123 6.99 14.30 4.52
N GLY A 124 6.50 14.18 3.31
CA GLY A 124 7.32 13.89 2.13
C GLY A 124 7.34 12.43 1.75
N ASP A 125 6.91 11.54 2.62
CA ASP A 125 6.83 10.10 2.31
C ASP A 125 5.59 9.79 1.46
N THR A 126 5.63 8.64 0.79
CA THR A 126 4.50 8.10 0.03
C THR A 126 4.06 6.79 0.63
N VAL A 127 2.79 6.70 1.02
CA VAL A 127 2.16 5.43 1.37
C VAL A 127 1.67 4.81 0.08
N LEU A 128 2.24 3.68 -0.27
CA LEU A 128 2.00 3.03 -1.55
C LEU A 128 1.38 1.65 -1.34
N LEU A 129 0.15 1.50 -1.84
CA LEU A 129 -0.46 0.18 -1.96
C LEU A 129 0.04 -0.45 -3.25
N ALA A 130 1.08 -1.26 -3.16
CA ALA A 130 1.60 -2.04 -4.27
C ALA A 130 1.80 -3.46 -3.76
N PRO A 131 0.70 -4.23 -3.66
CA PRO A 131 0.69 -5.43 -2.84
C PRO A 131 1.66 -6.54 -3.24
N GLY A 132 2.03 -6.60 -4.51
CA GLY A 132 2.90 -7.66 -5.01
C GLY A 132 2.25 -9.03 -5.04
N CYS A 133 0.98 -9.11 -4.66
CA CYS A 133 0.23 -10.35 -4.49
C CYS A 133 -1.17 -10.22 -5.06
N ALA A 134 -1.78 -11.35 -5.39
CA ALA A 134 -3.20 -11.38 -5.76
C ALA A 134 -4.07 -11.10 -4.53
N SER A 135 -5.29 -10.64 -4.77
CA SER A 135 -6.17 -10.10 -3.71
C SER A 135 -7.25 -11.06 -3.22
N TRP A 136 -7.38 -12.24 -3.82
CA TRP A 136 -8.55 -13.11 -3.63
C TRP A 136 -8.68 -13.75 -2.26
N ASP A 137 -7.65 -13.65 -1.42
CA ASP A 137 -7.72 -14.12 -0.03
C ASP A 137 -8.58 -13.22 0.85
N MET A 138 -8.65 -11.90 0.56
CA MET A 138 -9.34 -10.92 1.40
C MET A 138 -10.34 -10.06 0.63
N PHE A 139 -10.23 -9.98 -0.68
CA PHE A 139 -11.03 -9.09 -1.52
C PHE A 139 -11.57 -9.84 -2.73
N ARG A 140 -12.61 -9.32 -3.35
CA ARG A 140 -13.20 -9.94 -4.56
C ARG A 140 -12.21 -9.92 -5.73
N ASP A 141 -11.45 -8.83 -5.85
CA ASP A 141 -10.46 -8.63 -6.90
C ASP A 141 -9.55 -7.45 -6.52
N TYR A 142 -8.59 -7.12 -7.37
CA TYR A 142 -7.67 -6.01 -7.08
C TYR A 142 -8.40 -4.66 -7.06
N GLY A 143 -9.47 -4.51 -7.84
CA GLY A 143 -10.28 -3.28 -7.84
C GLY A 143 -10.95 -3.05 -6.49
N HIS A 144 -11.56 -4.10 -5.93
CA HIS A 144 -12.16 -4.04 -4.59
C HIS A 144 -11.09 -3.66 -3.54
N ARG A 145 -9.91 -4.26 -3.61
CA ARG A 145 -8.81 -3.94 -2.71
C ARG A 145 -8.42 -2.46 -2.79
N GLY A 146 -8.29 -1.93 -4.00
CA GLY A 146 -7.98 -0.52 -4.22
C GLY A 146 -9.07 0.41 -3.72
N ASP A 147 -10.34 0.04 -3.94
CA ASP A 147 -11.48 0.82 -3.44
C ASP A 147 -11.50 0.87 -1.92
N GLU A 148 -11.21 -0.26 -1.27
CA GLU A 148 -11.13 -0.30 0.20
C GLU A 148 -9.96 0.55 0.72
N PHE A 149 -8.84 0.59 0.00
CA PHE A 149 -7.73 1.47 0.33
C PHE A 149 -8.14 2.94 0.26
N ALA A 150 -8.78 3.34 -0.83
CA ALA A 150 -9.22 4.73 -1.00
C ALA A 150 -10.24 5.12 0.08
N ALA A 151 -11.19 4.23 0.39
CA ALA A 151 -12.17 4.46 1.44
C ALA A 151 -11.50 4.59 2.82
N ALA A 152 -10.49 3.76 3.09
CA ALA A 152 -9.73 3.83 4.34
C ALA A 152 -8.96 5.14 4.46
N VAL A 153 -8.39 5.63 3.36
CA VAL A 153 -7.71 6.94 3.33
C VAL A 153 -8.68 8.07 3.63
N ASP A 154 -9.88 8.03 3.04
CA ASP A 154 -10.92 9.01 3.32
C ASP A 154 -11.35 8.99 4.78
N THR A 155 -11.47 7.80 5.36
CA THR A 155 -11.81 7.63 6.78
C THR A 155 -10.72 8.24 7.67
N LEU A 156 -9.46 8.01 7.35
CA LEU A 156 -8.33 8.57 8.09
C LEU A 156 -8.32 10.09 7.99
N ALA A 157 -8.52 10.64 6.79
CA ALA A 157 -8.57 12.08 6.58
C ALA A 157 -9.67 12.74 7.40
N ALA A 158 -10.87 12.12 7.43
CA ALA A 158 -11.99 12.63 8.21
C ALA A 158 -11.71 12.60 9.72
N ALA A 159 -11.08 11.53 10.21
CA ALA A 159 -10.72 11.40 11.62
C ALA A 159 -9.71 12.47 12.05
N LEU A 160 -8.73 12.77 11.22
CA LEU A 160 -7.73 13.79 11.52
C LEU A 160 -8.33 15.20 11.49
N ARG A 161 -9.25 15.48 10.55
CA ARG A 161 -9.96 16.76 10.54
C ARG A 161 -10.84 16.94 11.78
N GLY A 162 -11.52 15.85 12.18
CA GLY A 162 -12.35 15.87 13.39
C GLY A 162 -11.53 16.16 14.64
N GLY A 163 -10.32 15.62 14.72
CA GLY A 163 -9.40 15.89 15.83
C GLY A 163 -8.93 17.33 15.88
N GLU A 164 -8.78 17.97 14.73
CA GLU A 164 -8.34 19.36 14.65
C GLU A 164 -9.41 20.35 15.11
N THR A 165 -10.68 20.00 14.98
CA THR A 165 -11.78 20.89 15.34
C THR A 165 -12.19 20.81 16.80
N SER A 166 -11.67 19.84 17.52
CA SER A 166 -11.92 19.71 18.95
C SER A 166 -10.81 20.36 19.78
#